data_f589fd528ff3285df253154ff1e76a01
#
_entry.id   f589fd528ff3285df253154ff1e76a01
#
_cell.length_a   1.000
_cell.length_b   1.000
_cell.length_c   1.000
_cell.angle_alpha   90.00
_cell.angle_beta   90.00
_cell.angle_gamma   90.00
#
_symmetry.space_group_name_H-M   'P 1'
#
loop_
_entity.id
_entity.type
_entity.pdbx_description
1 polymer ?
#
loop_
_entity_poly.entity_id
_entity_poly.type
_entity_poly.pdbx_seq_one_letter_code
_entity_poly.pdbx_strand_id
1 'polypeptide(L)'
;IQGHTQIVFYDIDSCKVQQRIIIPKQGPNSISQTCGFYANSLNEIYVSDMFQNKIYKYNSRGEVLDSYDYSVDINGKNLRIISLQTLFDEPLVIKDGCIYGFQGISYDSFKDSPDGLNYEFNESPIAATIDTATKAVEFSELCYPDLYEKKKGYSYNESVSRIYDGRRFIYSFCLMDELYVTEDHKTVKLYPANSRYMDVEKEGVPR
;
A
#
# COMPACT_ATOMS: atom_id res chain seq x y z
N ILE A 1 -15.11 22.31 14.34
CA ILE A 1 -13.97 22.48 13.41
C ILE A 1 -14.15 21.38 12.37
N GLN A 2 -14.56 21.73 11.16
CA GLN A 2 -14.62 20.80 10.04
C GLN A 2 -13.16 20.39 9.74
N GLY A 3 -12.80 19.16 10.07
CA GLY A 3 -11.47 18.66 9.81
C GLY A 3 -11.25 18.54 8.30
N HIS A 4 -10.31 19.28 7.77
CA HIS A 4 -9.82 19.12 6.39
C HIS A 4 -8.50 18.37 6.43
N THR A 5 -8.29 17.48 5.47
CA THR A 5 -6.95 16.96 5.20
C THR A 5 -6.18 18.05 4.45
N GLN A 6 -4.97 18.34 4.89
CA GLN A 6 -4.12 19.34 4.26
C GLN A 6 -2.77 18.74 3.93
N ILE A 7 -2.26 19.02 2.74
CA ILE A 7 -0.88 18.79 2.36
C ILE A 7 -0.18 20.15 2.42
N VAL A 8 0.89 20.25 3.19
CA VAL A 8 1.61 21.50 3.41
C VAL A 8 3.03 21.34 2.86
N PHE A 9 3.39 22.21 1.94
CA PHE A 9 4.74 22.30 1.39
C PHE A 9 5.51 23.39 2.12
N TYR A 10 6.68 23.01 2.64
CA TYR A 10 7.62 23.92 3.29
C TYR A 10 8.84 24.13 2.41
N ASP A 11 9.24 25.37 2.30
CA ASP A 11 10.55 25.72 1.81
C ASP A 11 11.56 25.57 2.98
N ILE A 12 12.47 24.62 2.85
CA ILE A 12 13.42 24.29 3.91
C ILE A 12 14.43 25.43 4.13
N ASP A 13 14.84 26.10 3.06
CA ASP A 13 15.85 27.15 3.12
C ASP A 13 15.31 28.42 3.80
N SER A 14 14.09 28.80 3.47
CA SER A 14 13.44 29.97 4.07
C SER A 14 12.65 29.65 5.34
N CYS A 15 12.47 28.38 5.71
CA CYS A 15 11.64 27.90 6.81
C CYS A 15 10.19 28.43 6.74
N LYS A 16 9.65 28.56 5.55
CA LYS A 16 8.30 29.10 5.31
C LYS A 16 7.39 28.10 4.64
N VAL A 17 6.10 28.20 4.95
CA VAL A 17 5.08 27.52 4.18
C VAL A 17 5.03 28.13 2.78
N GLN A 18 5.33 27.29 1.78
CA GLN A 18 5.30 27.67 0.38
C GLN A 18 3.89 27.54 -0.18
N GLN A 19 3.18 26.47 0.20
CA GLN A 19 1.86 26.16 -0.32
C GLN A 19 1.06 25.26 0.64
N ARG A 20 -0.26 25.35 0.56
CA ARG A 20 -1.21 24.46 1.20
C ARG A 20 -2.21 23.95 0.18
N ILE A 21 -2.42 22.63 0.16
CA ILE A 21 -3.48 21.99 -0.61
C ILE A 21 -4.51 21.50 0.40
N ILE A 22 -5.76 21.91 0.22
CA ILE A 22 -6.88 21.46 1.05
C ILE A 22 -7.62 20.38 0.29
N ILE A 23 -7.71 19.19 0.88
CA ILE A 23 -8.46 18.06 0.34
C ILE A 23 -9.83 18.05 1.03
N PRO A 24 -10.92 18.21 0.27
CA PRO A 24 -12.25 18.24 0.86
C PRO A 24 -12.64 16.86 1.41
N LYS A 25 -13.37 16.83 2.52
CA LYS A 25 -13.97 15.62 3.09
C LYS A 25 -15.37 15.31 2.56
N GLN A 26 -15.96 16.24 1.82
CA GLN A 26 -17.29 16.11 1.25
C GLN A 26 -17.32 16.69 -0.17
N GLY A 27 -18.16 16.11 -1.03
CA GLY A 27 -18.30 16.51 -2.42
C GLY A 27 -17.64 15.53 -3.40
N PRO A 28 -17.71 15.82 -4.71
CA PRO A 28 -17.37 14.86 -5.77
C PRO A 28 -15.89 14.44 -5.79
N ASN A 29 -15.00 15.22 -5.20
CA ASN A 29 -13.56 14.92 -5.13
C ASN A 29 -13.09 14.81 -3.67
N SER A 30 -14.00 14.41 -2.79
CA SER A 30 -13.67 14.23 -1.38
C SER A 30 -12.92 12.93 -1.15
N ILE A 31 -12.01 12.98 -0.20
CA ILE A 31 -11.36 11.79 0.35
C ILE A 31 -11.91 11.59 1.75
N SER A 32 -12.51 10.43 1.99
CA SER A 32 -13.12 10.11 3.28
C SER A 32 -12.06 9.92 4.36
N GLN A 33 -11.03 9.15 4.04
CA GLN A 33 -9.87 8.93 4.90
C GLN A 33 -8.64 8.56 4.07
N THR A 34 -7.50 9.15 4.41
CA THR A 34 -6.22 8.83 3.79
C THR A 34 -5.19 8.42 4.81
N CYS A 35 -4.27 7.55 4.40
CA CYS A 35 -3.08 7.17 5.16
C CYS A 35 -1.85 8.02 4.85
N GLY A 36 -1.97 9.05 4.01
CA GLY A 36 -0.84 9.89 3.62
C GLY A 36 -0.93 10.33 2.16
N PHE A 37 0.18 10.74 1.61
CA PHE A 37 0.29 11.12 0.21
C PHE A 37 1.68 10.82 -0.33
N TYR A 38 1.78 10.66 -1.64
CA TYR A 38 3.03 10.57 -2.37
C TYR A 38 3.10 11.72 -3.38
N ALA A 39 4.19 12.50 -3.36
CA ALA A 39 4.41 13.58 -4.31
C ALA A 39 5.58 13.23 -5.23
N ASN A 40 5.28 12.96 -6.49
CA ASN A 40 6.29 12.81 -7.53
C ASN A 40 6.84 14.19 -7.97
N SER A 41 5.98 15.20 -7.93
CA SER A 41 6.30 16.62 -8.11
C SER A 41 5.23 17.50 -7.45
N LEU A 42 5.43 18.83 -7.45
CA LEU A 42 4.40 19.77 -6.97
C LEU A 42 3.07 19.69 -7.75
N ASN A 43 3.11 19.24 -8.99
CA ASN A 43 1.92 19.09 -9.84
C ASN A 43 1.49 17.63 -10.02
N GLU A 44 2.05 16.72 -9.27
CA GLU A 44 1.76 15.30 -9.40
C GLU A 44 1.78 14.64 -8.00
N ILE A 45 0.65 14.77 -7.31
CA ILE A 45 0.46 14.36 -5.93
C ILE A 45 -0.61 13.28 -5.90
N TYR A 46 -0.28 12.11 -5.35
CA TYR A 46 -1.16 10.97 -5.25
C TYR A 46 -1.63 10.80 -3.81
N VAL A 47 -2.93 10.63 -3.62
CA VAL A 47 -3.56 10.43 -2.31
C VAL A 47 -4.51 9.25 -2.40
N SER A 48 -4.32 8.26 -1.54
CA SER A 48 -5.18 7.09 -1.46
C SER A 48 -6.38 7.37 -0.55
N ASP A 49 -7.58 6.99 -1.00
CA ASP A 49 -8.78 6.89 -0.16
C ASP A 49 -8.94 5.45 0.30
N MET A 50 -8.82 5.23 1.60
CA MET A 50 -8.85 3.90 2.22
C MET A 50 -10.20 3.19 2.05
N PHE A 51 -11.31 3.93 2.01
CA PHE A 51 -12.64 3.33 1.97
C PHE A 51 -13.21 3.18 0.57
N GLN A 52 -12.68 3.95 -0.40
CA GLN A 52 -13.17 3.89 -1.77
C GLN A 52 -12.32 3.03 -2.68
N ASN A 53 -11.18 2.49 -2.20
CA ASN A 53 -10.21 1.78 -3.02
C ASN A 53 -9.79 2.60 -4.26
N LYS A 54 -9.50 3.89 -4.03
CA LYS A 54 -9.13 4.84 -5.08
C LYS A 54 -7.86 5.59 -4.74
N ILE A 55 -7.06 5.85 -5.77
CA ILE A 55 -5.98 6.81 -5.70
C ILE A 55 -6.40 8.03 -6.53
N TYR A 56 -6.32 9.20 -5.93
CA TYR A 56 -6.56 10.46 -6.62
C TYR A 56 -5.23 11.14 -6.94
N LYS A 57 -5.11 11.65 -8.17
CA LYS A 57 -3.99 12.46 -8.61
C LYS A 57 -4.37 13.93 -8.55
N TYR A 58 -3.63 14.71 -7.79
CA TYR A 58 -3.84 16.17 -7.62
C TYR A 58 -2.72 16.97 -8.25
N ASN A 59 -3.05 18.19 -8.66
CA ASN A 59 -2.04 19.22 -8.94
C ASN A 59 -1.76 20.09 -7.69
N SER A 60 -0.82 21.03 -7.85
CA SER A 60 -0.45 21.98 -6.81
C SER A 60 -1.59 22.90 -6.35
N ARG A 61 -2.67 23.04 -7.08
CA ARG A 61 -3.85 23.84 -6.70
C ARG A 61 -4.89 23.01 -5.93
N GLY A 62 -4.66 21.72 -5.75
CA GLY A 62 -5.63 20.81 -5.13
C GLY A 62 -6.76 20.39 -6.05
N GLU A 63 -6.59 20.57 -7.37
CA GLU A 63 -7.53 20.08 -8.36
C GLU A 63 -7.23 18.63 -8.67
N VAL A 64 -8.27 17.79 -8.73
CA VAL A 64 -8.14 16.40 -9.17
C VAL A 64 -7.89 16.37 -10.66
N LEU A 65 -6.75 15.82 -11.04
CA LEU A 65 -6.36 15.61 -12.44
C LEU A 65 -6.86 14.27 -12.96
N ASP A 66 -6.84 13.24 -12.08
CA ASP A 66 -7.26 11.89 -12.44
C ASP A 66 -7.60 11.09 -11.18
N SER A 67 -8.23 9.93 -11.38
CA SER A 67 -8.48 8.95 -10.32
C SER A 67 -8.38 7.53 -10.85
N TYR A 68 -7.91 6.62 -10.00
CA TYR A 68 -7.65 5.22 -10.31
C TYR A 68 -8.39 4.36 -9.29
N ASP A 69 -9.41 3.64 -9.77
CA ASP A 69 -10.16 2.68 -8.97
C ASP A 69 -9.44 1.33 -9.04
N TYR A 70 -9.03 0.81 -7.88
CA TYR A 70 -8.32 -0.48 -7.78
C TYR A 70 -9.12 -1.53 -7.01
N SER A 71 -10.42 -1.36 -6.90
CA SER A 71 -11.29 -2.32 -6.21
C SER A 71 -11.35 -3.69 -6.89
N VAL A 72 -11.17 -3.73 -8.20
CA VAL A 72 -11.22 -4.95 -9.02
C VAL A 72 -10.08 -4.95 -10.02
N ASP A 73 -9.42 -6.09 -10.19
CA ASP A 73 -8.40 -6.26 -11.22
C ASP A 73 -8.97 -6.62 -12.59
N ILE A 74 -8.10 -6.69 -13.60
CA ILE A 74 -8.46 -7.05 -14.99
C ILE A 74 -9.08 -8.47 -15.11
N ASN A 75 -8.89 -9.34 -14.12
CA ASN A 75 -9.43 -10.68 -14.07
C ASN A 75 -10.75 -10.76 -13.29
N GLY A 76 -11.25 -9.64 -12.79
CA GLY A 76 -12.46 -9.57 -11.98
C GLY A 76 -12.24 -9.98 -10.51
N LYS A 77 -10.99 -10.10 -10.05
CA LYS A 77 -10.66 -10.35 -8.66
C LYS A 77 -10.88 -9.08 -7.86
N ASN A 78 -11.68 -9.17 -6.80
CA ASN A 78 -11.88 -8.06 -5.88
C ASN A 78 -10.71 -7.95 -4.91
N LEU A 79 -10.21 -6.75 -4.73
CA LEU A 79 -9.34 -6.44 -3.61
C LEU A 79 -10.23 -6.26 -2.37
N ARG A 80 -10.37 -7.33 -1.60
CA ARG A 80 -11.41 -7.37 -0.56
C ARG A 80 -11.19 -6.41 0.59
N ILE A 81 -9.97 -5.95 0.89
CA ILE A 81 -9.84 -5.40 2.25
C ILE A 81 -8.81 -4.30 2.45
N ILE A 82 -7.94 -3.90 1.55
CA ILE A 82 -6.89 -2.96 1.97
C ILE A 82 -6.60 -1.90 0.94
N SER A 83 -6.52 -0.65 1.43
CA SER A 83 -6.10 0.46 0.60
C SER A 83 -4.62 0.34 0.25
N LEU A 84 -4.31 0.63 -0.99
CA LEU A 84 -2.92 0.89 -1.37
C LEU A 84 -2.44 2.11 -0.57
N GLN A 85 -1.41 1.89 0.22
CA GLN A 85 -0.94 2.92 1.15
C GLN A 85 -0.09 3.96 0.42
N THR A 86 -0.16 5.18 0.93
CA THR A 86 0.68 6.30 0.49
C THR A 86 1.52 6.82 1.68
N LEU A 87 1.90 5.92 2.58
CA LEU A 87 2.69 6.25 3.76
C LEU A 87 4.14 6.59 3.37
N PHE A 88 4.80 7.32 4.25
CA PHE A 88 6.20 7.72 4.08
C PHE A 88 7.15 6.52 3.96
N ASP A 89 6.94 5.50 4.73
CA ASP A 89 7.72 4.26 4.78
C ASP A 89 7.26 3.21 3.74
N GLU A 90 6.07 3.42 3.16
CA GLU A 90 5.48 2.56 2.14
C GLU A 90 4.95 3.39 0.95
N PRO A 91 5.81 4.21 0.31
CA PRO A 91 5.35 5.11 -0.74
C PRO A 91 4.90 4.36 -1.99
N LEU A 92 4.00 4.98 -2.75
CA LEU A 92 3.78 4.56 -4.13
C LEU A 92 5.08 4.70 -4.92
N VAL A 93 5.26 3.84 -5.91
CA VAL A 93 6.32 4.00 -6.91
C VAL A 93 5.66 4.30 -8.25
N ILE A 94 6.06 5.40 -8.87
CA ILE A 94 5.59 5.78 -10.21
C ILE A 94 6.71 5.52 -11.20
N LYS A 95 6.48 4.60 -12.11
CA LYS A 95 7.49 4.17 -13.08
C LYS A 95 6.84 3.70 -14.37
N ASP A 96 7.39 4.08 -15.50
CA ASP A 96 7.01 3.62 -16.85
C ASP A 96 5.49 3.71 -17.12
N GLY A 97 4.85 4.80 -16.64
CA GLY A 97 3.41 5.00 -16.82
C GLY A 97 2.53 4.16 -15.89
N CYS A 98 3.12 3.49 -14.90
CA CYS A 98 2.39 2.67 -13.94
C CYS A 98 2.54 3.21 -12.51
N ILE A 99 1.51 2.99 -11.72
CA ILE A 99 1.51 3.17 -10.27
C ILE A 99 1.70 1.79 -9.63
N TYR A 100 2.76 1.62 -8.85
CA TYR A 100 3.01 0.42 -8.07
C TYR A 100 2.64 0.70 -6.61
N GLY A 101 1.48 0.21 -6.22
CA GLY A 101 0.97 0.31 -4.87
C GLY A 101 1.32 -0.91 -4.03
N PHE A 102 1.43 -0.70 -2.74
CA PHE A 102 1.67 -1.74 -1.75
C PHE A 102 0.59 -1.66 -0.68
N GLN A 103 0.21 -2.81 -0.16
CA GLN A 103 -0.75 -2.90 0.94
C GLN A 103 -0.16 -3.72 2.08
N GLY A 104 -0.26 -3.18 3.28
CA GLY A 104 -0.06 -3.94 4.51
C GLY A 104 -1.40 -4.54 4.96
N ILE A 105 -1.40 -5.77 5.41
CA ILE A 105 -2.58 -6.43 5.97
C ILE A 105 -2.51 -6.34 7.48
N SER A 106 -3.62 -5.93 8.12
CA SER A 106 -3.79 -6.06 9.56
C SER A 106 -4.84 -7.12 9.84
N TYR A 107 -4.44 -8.18 10.51
CA TYR A 107 -5.34 -9.27 10.93
C TYR A 107 -6.53 -8.77 11.76
N ASP A 108 -6.31 -7.78 12.62
CA ASP A 108 -7.39 -7.23 13.46
C ASP A 108 -8.49 -6.54 12.63
N SER A 109 -8.16 -6.08 11.43
CA SER A 109 -9.15 -5.49 10.51
C SER A 109 -10.13 -6.53 9.94
N PHE A 110 -9.84 -7.82 10.07
CA PHE A 110 -10.65 -8.93 9.53
C PHE A 110 -11.50 -9.63 10.57
N LYS A 111 -11.06 -9.60 11.83
CA LYS A 111 -11.72 -10.29 12.93
C LYS A 111 -13.15 -9.81 13.15
N ASP A 112 -13.41 -8.56 12.81
CA ASP A 112 -14.70 -7.89 12.96
C ASP A 112 -15.48 -7.78 11.63
N SER A 113 -15.02 -8.42 10.55
CA SER A 113 -15.76 -8.43 9.29
C SER A 113 -17.06 -9.22 9.47
N PRO A 114 -18.23 -8.64 9.11
CA PRO A 114 -19.53 -9.29 9.26
C PRO A 114 -19.66 -10.65 8.56
N ASP A 115 -18.82 -10.89 7.56
CA ASP A 115 -18.87 -12.09 6.72
C ASP A 115 -18.07 -13.25 7.31
N GLY A 116 -17.44 -13.09 8.49
CA GLY A 116 -16.64 -14.15 9.14
C GLY A 116 -15.57 -14.72 8.21
N LEU A 117 -14.97 -13.86 7.41
CA LEU A 117 -14.16 -14.27 6.27
C LEU A 117 -12.99 -15.13 6.70
N ASN A 118 -12.94 -16.32 6.16
CA ASN A 118 -11.73 -17.10 6.04
C ASN A 118 -10.78 -16.34 5.11
N TYR A 119 -10.05 -15.39 5.69
CA TYR A 119 -8.99 -14.70 5.00
C TYR A 119 -7.80 -15.65 4.89
N GLU A 120 -7.40 -15.93 3.68
CA GLU A 120 -6.26 -16.77 3.40
C GLU A 120 -5.09 -15.86 3.00
N PHE A 121 -4.10 -15.75 3.87
CA PHE A 121 -2.91 -14.92 3.66
C PHE A 121 -2.19 -15.26 2.36
N ASN A 122 -2.07 -16.54 2.05
CA ASN A 122 -1.38 -17.03 0.88
C ASN A 122 -2.15 -16.81 -0.45
N GLU A 123 -3.40 -16.41 -0.39
CA GLU A 123 -4.20 -16.05 -1.57
C GLU A 123 -4.38 -14.53 -1.74
N SER A 124 -3.88 -13.76 -0.81
CA SER A 124 -4.07 -12.32 -0.80
C SER A 124 -2.86 -11.57 -1.36
N PRO A 125 -3.02 -10.90 -2.51
CA PRO A 125 -1.94 -10.13 -3.11
C PRO A 125 -1.55 -8.97 -2.20
N ILE A 126 -0.25 -8.72 -2.07
CA ILE A 126 0.28 -7.63 -1.23
C ILE A 126 0.56 -6.35 -2.01
N ALA A 127 0.42 -6.37 -3.31
CA ALA A 127 0.68 -5.22 -4.16
C ALA A 127 -0.27 -5.18 -5.37
N ALA A 128 -0.40 -4.00 -5.96
CA ALA A 128 -1.11 -3.81 -7.21
C ALA A 128 -0.31 -2.90 -8.13
N THR A 129 -0.44 -3.14 -9.43
CA THR A 129 0.08 -2.28 -10.50
C THR A 129 -1.10 -1.68 -11.24
N ILE A 130 -1.09 -0.38 -11.43
CA ILE A 130 -2.15 0.36 -12.15
C ILE A 130 -1.52 1.04 -13.34
N ASP A 131 -1.92 0.69 -14.54
CA ASP A 131 -1.56 1.43 -15.75
C ASP A 131 -2.29 2.77 -15.78
N THR A 132 -1.54 3.87 -15.85
CA THR A 132 -2.13 5.22 -15.75
C THR A 132 -2.89 5.66 -16.99
N ALA A 133 -2.62 5.07 -18.15
CA ALA A 133 -3.27 5.41 -19.41
C ALA A 133 -4.58 4.64 -19.59
N THR A 134 -4.57 3.33 -19.33
CA THR A 134 -5.72 2.45 -19.51
C THR A 134 -6.58 2.30 -18.25
N LYS A 135 -6.02 2.63 -17.09
CA LYS A 135 -6.57 2.39 -15.74
C LYS A 135 -6.74 0.91 -15.41
N ALA A 136 -6.11 0.04 -16.18
CA ALA A 136 -6.08 -1.38 -15.90
C ALA A 136 -5.33 -1.65 -14.58
N VAL A 137 -5.87 -2.50 -13.74
CA VAL A 137 -5.31 -2.90 -12.46
C VAL A 137 -4.90 -4.36 -12.53
N GLU A 138 -3.69 -4.67 -12.15
CA GLU A 138 -3.21 -6.03 -11.96
C GLU A 138 -2.76 -6.22 -10.51
N PHE A 139 -3.31 -7.20 -9.82
CA PHE A 139 -2.83 -7.58 -8.50
C PHE A 139 -1.58 -8.45 -8.62
N SER A 140 -0.66 -8.28 -7.67
CA SER A 140 0.56 -9.09 -7.65
C SER A 140 0.26 -10.56 -7.44
N GLU A 141 1.12 -11.43 -8.00
CA GLU A 141 1.12 -12.84 -7.63
C GLU A 141 1.84 -13.08 -6.29
N LEU A 142 2.54 -12.08 -5.79
CA LEU A 142 3.16 -12.13 -4.47
C LEU A 142 2.10 -11.96 -3.40
N CYS A 143 1.92 -13.01 -2.61
CA CYS A 143 1.07 -13.08 -1.43
C CYS A 143 1.91 -13.26 -0.18
N TYR A 144 1.27 -13.34 0.98
CA TYR A 144 1.96 -13.74 2.21
C TYR A 144 2.44 -15.19 2.10
N PRO A 145 3.63 -15.50 2.64
CA PRO A 145 4.11 -16.88 2.71
C PRO A 145 3.19 -17.80 3.52
N ASP A 146 3.16 -19.08 3.17
CA ASP A 146 2.32 -20.12 3.84
C ASP A 146 2.53 -20.20 5.35
N LEU A 147 3.67 -19.77 5.86
CA LEU A 147 3.94 -19.74 7.29
C LEU A 147 2.95 -18.83 8.04
N TYR A 148 2.49 -17.75 7.42
CA TYR A 148 1.49 -16.85 8.02
C TYR A 148 0.15 -17.55 8.19
N GLU A 149 -0.25 -18.38 7.25
CA GLU A 149 -1.47 -19.18 7.36
C GLU A 149 -1.36 -20.23 8.47
N LYS A 150 -0.21 -20.91 8.56
CA LYS A 150 0.07 -21.89 9.62
C LYS A 150 0.11 -21.28 11.01
N LYS A 151 0.52 -20.02 11.12
CA LYS A 151 0.60 -19.27 12.38
C LYS A 151 -0.61 -18.36 12.64
N LYS A 152 -1.67 -18.51 11.89
CA LYS A 152 -2.93 -17.80 12.08
C LYS A 152 -3.46 -18.01 13.49
N GLY A 153 -3.77 -16.92 14.18
CA GLY A 153 -4.17 -16.97 15.60
C GLY A 153 -3.03 -16.77 16.60
N TYR A 154 -1.79 -16.62 16.15
CA TYR A 154 -0.69 -16.20 17.00
C TYR A 154 -0.56 -14.68 17.00
N SER A 155 -0.03 -14.14 18.10
CA SER A 155 0.30 -12.71 18.19
C SER A 155 1.69 -12.49 17.59
N TYR A 156 1.74 -12.03 16.35
CA TYR A 156 2.97 -11.65 15.67
C TYR A 156 2.71 -10.39 14.83
N ASN A 157 3.77 -9.76 14.40
CA ASN A 157 3.66 -8.62 13.51
C ASN A 157 3.44 -9.11 12.07
N GLU A 158 2.29 -8.80 11.51
CA GLU A 158 1.89 -9.13 10.15
C GLU A 158 2.47 -8.12 9.13
N SER A 159 3.30 -7.20 9.61
CA SER A 159 3.88 -6.15 8.76
C SER A 159 4.80 -6.73 7.70
N VAL A 160 4.69 -6.17 6.53
CA VAL A 160 5.61 -6.38 5.42
C VAL A 160 6.29 -5.06 5.14
N SER A 161 7.60 -5.07 5.04
CA SER A 161 8.35 -3.89 4.62
C SER A 161 8.69 -3.99 3.14
N ARG A 162 8.63 -2.87 2.43
CA ARG A 162 9.00 -2.78 1.03
C ARG A 162 10.03 -1.68 0.79
N ILE A 163 11.04 -1.99 -0.02
CA ILE A 163 11.97 -1.02 -0.57
C ILE A 163 11.95 -1.11 -2.09
N TYR A 164 12.08 0.03 -2.76
CA TYR A 164 12.34 0.12 -4.19
C TYR A 164 13.75 0.67 -4.41
N ASP A 165 14.63 -0.09 -5.06
CA ASP A 165 16.05 0.29 -5.27
C ASP A 165 16.30 1.06 -6.58
N GLY A 166 15.24 1.52 -7.25
CA GLY A 166 15.27 2.15 -8.57
C GLY A 166 15.04 1.17 -9.74
N ARG A 167 15.09 -0.13 -9.46
CA ARG A 167 14.84 -1.18 -10.44
C ARG A 167 13.93 -2.28 -9.90
N ARG A 168 14.15 -2.72 -8.66
CA ARG A 168 13.51 -3.88 -8.06
C ARG A 168 12.74 -3.49 -6.80
N PHE A 169 11.66 -4.18 -6.56
CA PHE A 169 10.97 -4.17 -5.28
C PHE A 169 11.52 -5.30 -4.41
N ILE A 170 11.86 -4.97 -3.18
CA ILE A 170 12.40 -5.90 -2.20
C ILE A 170 11.45 -5.91 -1.02
N TYR A 171 10.87 -7.06 -0.74
CA TYR A 171 9.94 -7.27 0.36
C TYR A 171 10.59 -8.10 1.45
N SER A 172 10.32 -7.71 2.69
CA SER A 172 10.70 -8.45 3.88
C SER A 172 9.47 -8.72 4.73
N PHE A 173 9.20 -9.97 4.99
CA PHE A 173 8.12 -10.43 5.86
C PHE A 173 8.69 -10.74 7.23
N CYS A 174 8.03 -10.29 8.32
CA CYS A 174 8.62 -10.38 9.66
C CYS A 174 8.79 -11.83 10.17
N LEU A 175 8.04 -12.79 9.63
CA LEU A 175 8.17 -14.21 9.96
C LEU A 175 9.10 -14.99 9.03
N MET A 176 9.76 -14.33 8.09
CA MET A 176 10.59 -15.00 7.09
C MET A 176 12.05 -14.59 7.25
N ASP A 177 12.92 -15.51 6.97
CA ASP A 177 14.37 -15.32 6.89
C ASP A 177 14.85 -15.20 5.44
N GLU A 178 13.95 -14.75 4.56
CA GLU A 178 14.18 -14.54 3.14
C GLU A 178 13.67 -13.17 2.70
N LEU A 179 14.36 -12.60 1.71
CA LEU A 179 13.90 -11.43 0.98
C LEU A 179 13.25 -11.87 -0.32
N TYR A 180 12.11 -11.29 -0.62
CA TYR A 180 11.35 -11.52 -1.84
C TYR A 180 11.62 -10.36 -2.79
N VAL A 181 12.26 -10.65 -3.93
CA VAL A 181 12.73 -9.63 -4.88
C VAL A 181 12.01 -9.79 -6.21
N THR A 182 11.41 -8.72 -6.72
CA THR A 182 10.68 -8.69 -7.99
C THR A 182 10.91 -7.39 -8.74
N GLU A 183 10.84 -7.40 -10.06
CA GLU A 183 10.88 -6.20 -10.91
C GLU A 183 9.48 -5.81 -11.41
N ASP A 184 8.55 -6.75 -11.43
CA ASP A 184 7.26 -6.67 -12.13
C ASP A 184 6.04 -7.11 -11.29
N HIS A 185 6.26 -7.46 -10.03
CA HIS A 185 5.26 -8.06 -9.13
C HIS A 185 4.67 -9.41 -9.60
N LYS A 186 5.23 -10.01 -10.66
CA LYS A 186 4.82 -11.31 -11.21
C LYS A 186 5.87 -12.39 -10.92
N THR A 187 7.12 -12.08 -11.26
CA THR A 187 8.23 -13.02 -11.04
C THR A 187 8.97 -12.67 -9.76
N VAL A 188 9.00 -13.58 -8.80
CA VAL A 188 9.63 -13.38 -7.50
C VAL A 188 10.87 -14.28 -7.36
N LYS A 189 11.97 -13.70 -6.88
CA LYS A 189 13.20 -14.41 -6.50
C LYS A 189 13.41 -14.31 -5.02
N LEU A 190 13.76 -15.42 -4.39
CA LEU A 190 14.04 -15.49 -2.97
C LEU A 190 15.55 -15.38 -2.73
N TYR A 191 15.92 -14.62 -1.71
CA TYR A 191 17.29 -14.46 -1.24
C TYR A 191 17.35 -14.71 0.25
N PRO A 192 18.22 -15.61 0.75
CA PRO A 192 18.32 -15.88 2.17
C PRO A 192 18.80 -14.62 2.93
N ALA A 193 18.14 -14.36 4.04
CA ALA A 193 18.43 -13.23 4.94
C ALA A 193 18.39 -13.67 6.41
N ASN A 194 18.88 -14.86 6.70
CA ASN A 194 18.80 -15.50 8.01
C ASN A 194 19.40 -14.65 9.11
N SER A 195 18.63 -14.43 10.17
CA SER A 195 19.14 -13.90 11.42
C SER A 195 19.87 -14.99 12.21
N ARG A 196 21.01 -14.62 12.81
CA ARG A 196 21.72 -15.50 13.76
C ARG A 196 21.03 -15.57 15.12
N TYR A 197 20.06 -14.70 15.38
CA TYR A 197 19.49 -14.46 16.70
C TYR A 197 18.01 -14.74 16.80
N MET A 198 17.33 -14.97 15.67
CA MET A 198 15.90 -15.25 15.62
C MET A 198 15.63 -16.64 15.07
N ASP A 199 14.83 -17.39 15.78
CA ASP A 199 14.24 -18.64 15.32
C ASP A 199 12.79 -18.35 14.96
N VAL A 200 12.55 -18.14 13.68
CA VAL A 200 11.25 -17.72 13.14
C VAL A 200 10.14 -18.72 13.47
N GLU A 201 10.47 -20.01 13.56
CA GLU A 201 9.47 -21.03 13.87
C GLU A 201 8.97 -20.98 15.32
N LYS A 202 9.77 -20.38 16.23
CA LYS A 202 9.43 -20.26 17.65
C LYS A 202 8.86 -18.90 18.03
N GLU A 203 8.94 -17.92 17.13
CA GLU A 203 8.41 -16.59 17.41
C GLU A 203 6.87 -16.57 17.35
N GLY A 204 6.30 -15.68 18.15
CA GLY A 204 4.86 -15.50 18.28
C GLY A 204 4.25 -16.20 19.48
N VAL A 205 3.17 -15.65 20.00
CA VAL A 205 2.38 -16.19 21.13
C VAL A 205 0.93 -16.39 20.68
N PRO A 206 0.25 -17.43 21.15
CA PRO A 206 -1.17 -17.64 20.88
C PRO A 206 -2.00 -16.43 21.34
N ARG A 207 -3.00 -16.06 20.55
CA ARG A 207 -3.97 -14.97 20.85
C ARG A 207 -5.08 -15.44 21.77
#